data_74e2819c9e99834716615a3cff19a52f
#
_entry.id   74e2819c9e99834716615a3cff19a52f
#
_cell.length_a   1.000
_cell.length_b   1.000
_cell.length_c   1.000
_cell.angle_alpha   90.00
_cell.angle_beta   90.00
_cell.angle_gamma   90.00
#
_symmetry.space_group_name_H-M   'P 1'
#
loop_
_entity.id
_entity.type
_entity.pdbx_description
1 polymer ?
#
loop_
_entity_poly.entity_id
_entity_poly.type
_entity_poly.pdbx_seq_one_letter_code
_entity_poly.pdbx_strand_id
1 'polypeptide(L)'
;AGLWHAEWETLMQLMNLTAGSLEKSIDLIINLEVDKERMLQNIEITNGLIYAERVSLHLSKTLGKMQAHESVKKACALAIQQ
;
A
#
# COMPACT_ATOMS: atom_id res chain seq x y z
N ALA A 1 16.28 17.87 36.53
CA ALA A 1 15.87 19.23 36.14
C ALA A 1 16.14 19.50 34.65
N GLY A 2 17.32 19.11 34.15
CA GLY A 2 17.69 19.32 32.75
C GLY A 2 16.85 18.56 31.74
N LEU A 3 16.42 17.35 32.04
CA LEU A 3 15.54 16.52 31.19
C LEU A 3 14.16 17.14 31.02
N TRP A 4 13.64 17.74 32.07
CA TRP A 4 12.31 18.36 32.03
C TRP A 4 12.28 19.60 31.11
N HIS A 5 13.32 20.42 31.14
CA HIS A 5 13.46 21.57 30.24
C HIS A 5 13.66 21.15 28.77
N ALA A 6 14.35 20.03 28.51
CA ALA A 6 14.52 19.48 27.18
C ALA A 6 13.20 18.99 26.57
N GLU A 7 12.27 18.48 27.38
CA GLU A 7 10.95 18.03 26.94
C GLU A 7 10.04 19.18 26.50
N TRP A 8 10.21 20.40 27.01
CA TRP A 8 9.38 21.54 26.66
C TRP A 8 9.47 21.87 25.18
N GLU A 9 10.67 21.96 24.63
CA GLU A 9 10.88 22.24 23.22
C GLU A 9 10.32 21.11 22.33
N THR A 10 10.58 19.88 22.69
CA THR A 10 10.06 18.70 22.00
C THR A 10 8.53 18.67 22.01
N LEU A 11 7.91 18.97 23.16
CA LEU A 11 6.45 19.00 23.26
C LEU A 11 5.84 20.09 22.37
N MET A 12 6.41 21.29 22.36
CA MET A 12 5.95 22.38 21.50
C MET A 12 6.07 22.04 20.02
N GLN A 13 7.19 21.46 19.61
CA GLN A 13 7.39 21.00 18.22
C GLN A 13 6.39 19.88 17.86
N LEU A 14 6.17 18.94 18.76
CA LEU A 14 5.21 17.86 18.53
C LEU A 14 3.80 18.39 18.31
N MET A 15 3.36 19.35 19.10
CA MET A 15 2.04 19.98 18.96
C MET A 15 1.92 20.74 17.62
N ASN A 16 2.93 21.52 17.25
CA ASN A 16 2.96 22.28 15.99
C ASN A 16 2.96 21.34 14.77
N LEU A 17 3.78 20.29 14.77
CA LEU A 17 3.85 19.33 13.68
C LEU A 17 2.54 18.53 13.56
N THR A 18 1.95 18.15 14.67
CA THR A 18 0.66 17.44 14.67
C THR A 18 -0.45 18.32 14.13
N ALA A 19 -0.54 19.57 14.55
CA ALA A 19 -1.52 20.54 14.06
C ALA A 19 -1.34 20.82 12.54
N GLY A 20 -0.12 21.03 12.09
CA GLY A 20 0.20 21.23 10.68
C GLY A 20 -0.11 20.02 9.81
N SER A 21 0.21 18.82 10.29
CA SER A 21 -0.10 17.56 9.59
C SER A 21 -1.60 17.34 9.48
N LEU A 22 -2.35 17.63 10.53
CA LEU A 22 -3.81 17.53 10.54
C LEU A 22 -4.46 18.50 9.57
N GLU A 23 -4.01 19.74 9.55
CA GLU A 23 -4.49 20.76 8.61
C GLU A 23 -4.27 20.33 7.15
N LYS A 24 -3.07 19.84 6.82
CA LYS A 24 -2.76 19.34 5.47
C LYS A 24 -3.55 18.09 5.12
N SER A 25 -3.79 17.21 6.07
CA SER A 25 -4.61 16.02 5.87
C SER A 25 -6.07 16.37 5.55
N ILE A 26 -6.63 17.35 6.25
CA ILE A 26 -7.99 17.86 6.00
C ILE A 26 -8.08 18.45 4.59
N ASP A 27 -7.12 19.31 4.22
CA ASP A 27 -7.05 19.94 2.91
C ASP A 27 -6.95 18.90 1.78
N LEU A 28 -6.14 17.89 1.96
CA LEU A 28 -5.98 16.78 1.03
C LEU A 28 -7.29 16.01 0.83
N ILE A 29 -7.98 15.67 1.92
CA ILE A 29 -9.23 14.89 1.85
C ILE A 29 -10.36 15.70 1.22
N ILE A 30 -10.49 16.97 1.57
CA ILE A 30 -11.53 17.85 1.02
C ILE A 30 -11.37 18.04 -0.48
N ASN A 31 -10.13 18.16 -0.95
CA ASN A 31 -9.81 18.40 -2.36
C ASN A 31 -9.47 17.13 -3.14
N LEU A 32 -9.67 15.95 -2.54
CA LEU A 32 -9.37 14.67 -3.18
C LEU A 32 -10.32 14.40 -4.34
N GLU A 33 -9.76 14.28 -5.53
CA GLU A 33 -10.49 13.85 -6.72
C GLU A 33 -10.21 12.37 -6.99
N VAL A 34 -11.26 11.58 -7.12
CA VAL A 34 -11.15 10.13 -7.35
C VAL A 34 -11.67 9.79 -8.74
N ASP A 35 -10.77 9.36 -9.61
CA ASP A 35 -11.11 8.81 -10.93
C ASP A 35 -11.28 7.29 -10.82
N LYS A 36 -12.52 6.86 -10.62
CA LYS A 36 -12.86 5.44 -10.43
C LYS A 36 -12.59 4.60 -11.66
N GLU A 37 -12.79 5.15 -12.84
CA GLU A 37 -12.54 4.46 -14.10
C GLU A 37 -11.05 4.22 -14.31
N ARG A 38 -10.24 5.24 -14.02
CA ARG A 38 -8.79 5.13 -14.09
C ARG A 38 -8.24 4.13 -13.06
N MET A 39 -8.80 4.10 -11.87
CA MET A 39 -8.44 3.12 -10.85
C MET A 39 -8.68 1.69 -11.32
N LEU A 40 -9.83 1.44 -11.95
CA LEU A 40 -10.14 0.12 -12.52
C LEU A 40 -9.18 -0.26 -13.66
N GLN A 41 -8.92 0.67 -14.58
CA GLN A 41 -7.94 0.48 -15.67
C GLN A 41 -6.55 0.16 -15.11
N ASN A 42 -6.12 0.82 -14.03
CA ASN A 42 -4.82 0.57 -13.41
C ASN A 42 -4.71 -0.86 -12.86
N ILE A 43 -5.80 -1.44 -12.38
CA ILE A 43 -5.83 -2.85 -11.94
C ILE A 43 -5.62 -3.78 -13.14
N GLU A 44 -6.16 -3.46 -14.29
CA GLU A 44 -6.10 -4.28 -15.50
C GLU A 44 -4.77 -4.18 -16.27
N ILE A 45 -4.02 -3.08 -16.09
CA ILE A 45 -2.74 -2.83 -16.77
C ILE A 45 -1.76 -3.99 -16.64
N THR A 46 -1.74 -4.67 -15.49
CA THR A 46 -0.80 -5.77 -15.22
C THR A 46 -1.32 -7.14 -15.65
N ASN A 47 -2.44 -7.22 -16.34
CA ASN A 47 -3.06 -8.49 -16.76
C ASN A 47 -3.23 -9.49 -15.61
N GLY A 48 -3.60 -8.98 -14.44
CA GLY A 48 -3.85 -9.78 -13.25
C GLY A 48 -2.61 -10.09 -12.40
N LEU A 49 -1.41 -9.61 -12.76
CA LEU A 49 -0.18 -9.84 -12.00
C LEU A 49 -0.26 -9.34 -10.55
N ILE A 50 -1.03 -8.28 -10.30
CA ILE A 50 -1.22 -7.75 -8.94
C ILE A 50 -1.87 -8.74 -7.99
N TYR A 51 -2.57 -9.75 -8.50
CA TYR A 51 -3.23 -10.79 -7.71
C TYR A 51 -2.37 -12.04 -7.50
N ALA A 52 -1.17 -12.11 -8.08
CA ALA A 52 -0.32 -13.30 -8.10
C ALA A 52 -0.03 -13.84 -6.70
N GLU A 53 0.30 -12.98 -5.75
CA GLU A 53 0.56 -13.40 -4.36
C GLU A 53 -0.69 -13.99 -3.70
N ARG A 54 -1.84 -13.35 -3.86
CA ARG A 54 -3.10 -13.82 -3.30
C ARG A 54 -3.50 -15.19 -3.84
N VAL A 55 -3.33 -15.39 -5.14
CA VAL A 55 -3.58 -16.67 -5.81
C VAL A 55 -2.61 -17.73 -5.30
N SER A 56 -1.34 -17.43 -5.20
CA SER A 56 -0.31 -18.32 -4.65
C SER A 56 -0.63 -18.76 -3.23
N LEU A 57 -1.01 -17.84 -2.36
CA LEU A 57 -1.41 -18.13 -0.98
C LEU A 57 -2.65 -19.02 -0.92
N HIS A 58 -3.62 -18.81 -1.79
CA HIS A 58 -4.82 -19.64 -1.84
C HIS A 58 -4.50 -21.05 -2.31
N LEU A 59 -3.73 -21.18 -3.39
CA LEU A 59 -3.31 -22.48 -3.94
C LEU A 59 -2.39 -23.26 -3.00
N SER A 60 -1.61 -22.57 -2.17
CA SER A 60 -0.70 -23.24 -1.23
C SER A 60 -1.40 -24.11 -0.20
N LYS A 61 -2.68 -23.87 0.05
CA LYS A 61 -3.51 -24.66 0.97
C LYS A 61 -3.80 -26.07 0.42
N THR A 62 -3.83 -26.21 -0.89
CA THR A 62 -4.14 -27.48 -1.57
C THR A 62 -2.91 -28.13 -2.20
N LEU A 63 -2.02 -27.35 -2.81
CA LEU A 63 -0.86 -27.83 -3.56
C LEU A 63 0.46 -27.81 -2.77
N GLY A 64 0.49 -27.13 -1.61
CA GLY A 64 1.72 -26.81 -0.90
C GLY A 64 2.43 -25.57 -1.48
N LYS A 65 3.29 -24.95 -0.67
CA LYS A 65 3.90 -23.65 -1.00
C LYS A 65 4.73 -23.66 -2.29
N MET A 66 5.55 -24.70 -2.47
CA MET A 66 6.47 -24.75 -3.62
C MET A 66 5.72 -24.92 -4.93
N GLN A 67 4.78 -25.85 -5.00
CA GLN A 67 4.01 -26.10 -6.22
C GLN A 67 3.08 -24.94 -6.57
N ALA A 68 2.48 -24.32 -5.56
CA ALA A 68 1.66 -23.12 -5.76
C ALA A 68 2.49 -21.96 -6.34
N HIS A 69 3.67 -21.71 -5.78
CA HIS A 69 4.57 -20.68 -6.25
C HIS A 69 5.04 -20.93 -7.70
N GLU A 70 5.43 -22.16 -8.02
CA GLU A 70 5.84 -22.58 -9.37
C GLU A 70 4.71 -22.38 -10.39
N SER A 71 3.49 -22.80 -10.05
CA SER A 71 2.33 -22.66 -10.93
C SER A 71 1.98 -21.21 -11.21
N VAL A 72 1.99 -20.37 -10.19
CA VAL A 72 1.73 -18.93 -10.31
C VAL A 72 2.85 -18.24 -11.10
N LYS A 73 4.12 -18.61 -10.86
CA LYS A 73 5.26 -18.08 -11.61
C LYS A 73 5.14 -18.35 -13.11
N LYS A 74 4.73 -19.56 -13.50
CA LYS A 74 4.48 -19.91 -14.90
C LYS A 74 3.35 -19.09 -15.51
N ALA A 75 2.24 -18.93 -14.78
CA ALA A 75 1.13 -18.12 -15.24
C ALA A 75 1.50 -16.64 -15.41
N CYS A 76 2.27 -16.08 -14.49
CA CYS A 76 2.78 -14.71 -14.57
C CYS A 76 3.69 -14.53 -15.80
N ALA A 77 4.58 -15.48 -16.07
CA ALA A 77 5.44 -15.43 -17.24
C ALA A 77 4.64 -15.39 -18.56
N LEU A 78 3.57 -16.16 -18.64
CA LEU A 78 2.65 -16.13 -19.80
C LEU A 78 1.90 -14.79 -19.92
N ALA A 79 1.47 -14.22 -18.81
CA ALA A 79 0.77 -12.92 -18.79
C ALA A 79 1.66 -11.77 -19.25
N ILE A 80 2.96 -11.81 -18.95
CA ILE A 80 3.93 -10.78 -19.39
C ILE A 80 4.15 -10.83 -20.90
N GLN A 81 4.03 -12.00 -21.53
CA GLN A 81 4.24 -12.18 -22.98
C GLN A 81 3.05 -11.66 -23.82
N GLN A 82 1.92 -11.41 -23.21
CA GLN A 82 0.73 -10.85 -23.87
C GLN A 82 0.75 -9.32 -23.85
#